data_c8f60aa718c9484948aebdda20f70715
#
_entry.id   c8f60aa718c9484948aebdda20f70715
#
_cell.length_a   1.000
_cell.length_b   1.000
_cell.length_c   1.000
_cell.angle_alpha   90.00
_cell.angle_beta   90.00
_cell.angle_gamma   90.00
#
_symmetry.space_group_name_H-M   'P 1'
#
loop_
_entity.id
_entity.type
_entity.pdbx_description
1 polymer ?
#
loop_
_entity_poly.entity_id
_entity_poly.type
_entity_poly.pdbx_seq_one_letter_code
_entity_poly.pdbx_strand_id
1 'polypeptide(L)' 'MNYNIDVTWDETAGVWCAVCDDIPLAMESNSFDALVVKVKIAAYETLEMNGQMTDEIKLCFKAIHWENIA' A
#
# COMPACT_ATOMS: atom_id res chain seq x y z
N MET A 1 9.14 -9.90 9.87
CA MET A 1 7.69 -10.03 9.63
C MET A 1 7.33 -9.30 8.35
N ASN A 2 6.50 -9.90 7.53
CA ASN A 2 6.13 -9.33 6.23
C ASN A 2 4.64 -9.02 6.20
N TYR A 3 4.29 -7.87 5.63
CA TYR A 3 2.91 -7.48 5.40
C TYR A 3 2.66 -7.34 3.90
N ASN A 4 1.52 -7.83 3.45
CA ASN A 4 1.12 -7.71 2.05
C ASN A 4 0.22 -6.49 1.86
N ILE A 5 0.60 -5.66 0.92
CA ILE A 5 -0.17 -4.48 0.53
C ILE A 5 -0.79 -4.77 -0.82
N ASP A 6 -2.10 -4.80 -0.89
CA ASP A 6 -2.82 -5.02 -2.14
C ASP A 6 -3.06 -3.68 -2.81
N VAL A 7 -2.57 -3.56 -4.04
CA VAL A 7 -2.65 -2.33 -4.82
C VAL A 7 -3.48 -2.59 -6.06
N THR A 8 -4.48 -1.75 -6.29
CA THR A 8 -5.33 -1.82 -7.47
C THR A 8 -5.38 -0.47 -8.15
N TRP A 9 -5.55 -0.49 -9.47
CA TRP A 9 -5.75 0.72 -10.27
C TRP A 9 -7.24 1.02 -10.35
N ASP A 10 -7.63 2.22 -9.96
CA ASP A 10 -8.99 2.73 -10.12
C ASP A 10 -9.04 3.58 -11.37
N GLU A 11 -9.58 3.01 -12.43
CA GLU A 11 -9.62 3.66 -13.74
C GLU A 11 -10.55 4.88 -13.77
N THR A 12 -11.62 4.84 -12.98
CA THR A 12 -12.57 5.95 -12.90
C THR A 12 -11.96 7.17 -12.24
N ALA A 13 -11.26 6.97 -11.14
CA ALA A 13 -10.62 8.04 -10.38
C ALA A 13 -9.21 8.37 -10.89
N GLY A 14 -8.60 7.48 -11.68
CA GLY A 14 -7.24 7.67 -12.17
C GLY A 14 -6.19 7.59 -11.08
N VAL A 15 -6.39 6.71 -10.11
CA VAL A 15 -5.48 6.57 -8.96
C VAL A 15 -5.16 5.12 -8.67
N TRP A 16 -4.03 4.90 -8.03
CA TRP A 16 -3.66 3.65 -7.42
C TRP A 16 -4.18 3.62 -5.98
N CYS A 17 -4.83 2.52 -5.60
CA CYS A 17 -5.38 2.34 -4.25
C CYS A 17 -4.63 1.22 -3.54
N ALA A 18 -4.23 1.45 -2.30
CA ALA A 18 -3.53 0.47 -1.48
C ALA A 18 -4.32 0.16 -0.23
N VAL A 19 -4.47 -1.13 0.06
CA VAL A 19 -5.09 -1.60 1.31
C VAL A 19 -4.25 -2.72 1.91
N CYS A 20 -4.33 -2.85 3.22
CA CYS A 20 -3.68 -3.95 3.94
C CYS A 20 -4.65 -4.49 4.99
N ASP A 21 -4.78 -5.82 5.06
CA ASP A 21 -5.68 -6.44 6.02
C ASP A 21 -5.10 -6.42 7.45
N ASP A 22 -3.78 -6.57 7.56
CA ASP A 22 -3.10 -6.69 8.86
C ASP A 22 -2.80 -5.34 9.51
N ILE A 23 -2.65 -4.31 8.70
CA ILE A 23 -2.43 -2.94 9.14
C ILE A 23 -3.63 -2.13 8.65
N PRO A 24 -4.39 -1.48 9.54
CA PRO A 24 -5.58 -0.73 9.11
C PRO A 24 -5.20 0.53 8.34
N LEU A 25 -4.95 0.37 7.05
CA LEU A 25 -4.65 1.48 6.15
C LEU A 25 -5.39 1.34 4.84
N ALA A 26 -5.75 2.47 4.26
CA ALA A 26 -6.32 2.58 2.93
C ALA A 26 -5.85 3.93 2.36
N MET A 27 -5.13 3.89 1.26
CA MET A 27 -4.49 5.08 0.70
C MET A 27 -4.60 5.08 -0.81
N GLU A 28 -4.50 6.26 -1.41
CA GLU A 28 -4.52 6.40 -2.86
C GLU A 28 -3.54 7.46 -3.32
N SER A 29 -3.09 7.31 -4.56
CA SER A 29 -2.23 8.29 -5.22
C SER A 29 -2.32 8.09 -6.73
N ASN A 30 -2.12 9.16 -7.49
CA ASN A 30 -2.05 9.07 -8.95
C ASN A 30 -0.71 8.48 -9.45
N SER A 31 0.26 8.31 -8.57
CA SER A 31 1.57 7.72 -8.87
C SER A 31 1.81 6.52 -7.98
N PHE A 32 2.24 5.40 -8.58
CA PHE A 32 2.60 4.20 -7.83
C PHE A 32 3.77 4.48 -6.87
N ASP A 33 4.78 5.18 -7.33
CA ASP A 33 5.94 5.50 -6.49
C ASP A 33 5.55 6.37 -5.29
N ALA A 34 4.68 7.36 -5.51
CA ALA A 34 4.18 8.18 -4.41
C ALA A 34 3.31 7.38 -3.45
N LEU A 35 2.53 6.42 -3.97
CA LEU A 35 1.73 5.54 -3.14
C LEU A 35 2.60 4.70 -2.21
N VAL A 36 3.68 4.14 -2.72
CA VAL A 36 4.63 3.35 -1.91
C VAL A 36 5.16 4.18 -0.74
N VAL A 37 5.54 5.42 -0.99
CA VAL A 37 6.03 6.33 0.06
C VAL A 37 4.95 6.60 1.10
N LYS A 38 3.74 6.90 0.67
CA LYS A 38 2.61 7.15 1.57
C LYS A 38 2.30 5.94 2.45
N VAL A 39 2.28 4.75 1.85
CA VAL A 39 2.00 3.50 2.59
C VAL A 39 3.10 3.22 3.60
N LYS A 40 4.36 3.41 3.24
CA LYS A 40 5.48 3.21 4.17
C LYS A 40 5.34 4.10 5.41
N ILE A 41 5.01 5.36 5.21
CA ILE A 41 4.83 6.31 6.32
C ILE A 41 3.65 5.91 7.19
N ALA A 42 2.51 5.61 6.59
CA ALA A 42 1.30 5.23 7.32
C ALA A 42 1.50 3.92 8.09
N ALA A 43 2.14 2.94 7.48
CA ALA A 43 2.43 1.66 8.14
C ALA A 43 3.37 1.85 9.31
N TYR A 44 4.44 2.63 9.13
CA TYR A 44 5.37 2.93 10.21
C TYR A 44 4.66 3.58 11.39
N GLU A 45 3.88 4.63 11.14
CA GLU A 45 3.17 5.35 12.20
C GLU A 45 2.20 4.45 12.95
N THR A 46 1.44 3.62 12.22
CA THR A 46 0.46 2.71 12.83
C THR A 46 1.14 1.66 13.69
N LEU A 47 2.19 1.02 13.18
CA LEU A 47 2.92 0.00 13.92
C LEU A 47 3.65 0.58 15.12
N GLU A 48 4.20 1.78 14.98
CA GLU A 48 4.86 2.49 16.08
C GLU A 48 3.87 2.79 17.20
N MET A 49 2.69 3.31 16.87
CA MET A 49 1.64 3.59 17.85
C MET A 49 1.18 2.36 18.61
N ASN A 50 1.17 1.21 17.94
CA ASN A 50 0.72 -0.06 18.53
C ASN A 50 1.84 -0.82 19.21
N GLY A 51 3.05 -0.28 19.28
CA GLY A 51 4.20 -0.94 19.86
C GLY A 51 4.66 -2.18 19.10
N GLN A 52 4.35 -2.25 17.79
CA GLN A 52 4.64 -3.40 16.94
C GLN A 52 5.79 -3.17 15.97
N MET A 53 6.39 -1.99 15.98
CA MET A 53 7.48 -1.67 15.06
C MET A 53 8.76 -2.39 15.44
N THR A 54 9.38 -3.07 14.48
CA THR A 54 10.68 -3.72 14.63
C THR A 54 11.56 -3.41 13.43
N ASP A 55 12.83 -3.78 13.49
CA ASP A 55 13.80 -3.53 12.42
C ASP A 55 13.64 -4.47 11.22
N GLU A 56 12.79 -5.49 11.33
CA GLU A 56 12.69 -6.56 10.33
C GLU A 56 11.35 -6.59 9.61
N ILE A 57 10.63 -5.48 9.58
CA ILE A 57 9.34 -5.42 8.90
C ILE A 57 9.56 -5.05 7.44
N LYS A 58 8.95 -5.85 6.56
CA LYS A 58 8.96 -5.61 5.12
C LYS A 58 7.53 -5.53 4.60
N LEU A 59 7.33 -4.66 3.64
CA LEU A 59 6.04 -4.51 2.95
C LEU A 59 6.20 -5.08 1.54
N CYS A 60 5.30 -5.99 1.17
CA CYS A 60 5.25 -6.56 -0.17
C CYS A 60 4.07 -5.93 -0.90
N PHE A 61 4.35 -5.14 -1.92
CA PHE A 61 3.33 -4.48 -2.72
C PHE A 61 2.95 -5.38 -3.89
N LYS A 62 1.68 -5.75 -3.96
CA LYS A 62 1.12 -6.58 -5.03
C LYS A 62 0.15 -5.74 -5.84
N ALA A 63 0.53 -5.40 -7.06
CA ALA A 63 -0.28 -4.56 -7.93
C ALA A 63 -0.92 -5.40 -9.04
N ILE A 64 -2.22 -5.16 -9.28
CA ILE A 64 -2.96 -5.79 -10.36
C ILE A 64 -3.55 -4.68 -11.23
N HIS A 65 -3.26 -4.75 -12.52
CA HIS A 65 -3.75 -3.79 -13.50
C HIS A 65 -4.07 -4.53 -14.79
N TRP A 66 -5.31 -4.40 -15.24
CA TRP A 66 -5.78 -5.02 -16.48
C TRP A 66 -5.79 -4.01 -17.60
N GLU A 67 -5.21 -4.39 -18.74
CA GLU A 67 -5.19 -3.58 -19.95
C GLU A 67 -5.79 -4.34 -21.12
N ASN A 68 -6.54 -3.65 -21.95
CA ASN A 68 -6.97 -4.17 -23.24
C ASN A 68 -5.81 -4.08 -24.23
N ILE A 69 -5.59 -5.14 -24.99
CA ILE A 69 -4.52 -5.15 -25.99
C ILE A 69 -4.98 -4.67 -27.37
N ALA A 70 -6.26 -4.43 -27.52
CA ALA A 70 -6.82 -3.95 -28.80
C ALA A 70 -7.85 -2.87 -28.58
#